data_1aeb682adc4c0d9b37d8e48a6f4289f4
#
_entry.id   1aeb682adc4c0d9b37d8e48a6f4289f4
#
_cell.length_a   1.000
_cell.length_b   1.000
_cell.length_c   1.000
_cell.angle_alpha   90.00
_cell.angle_beta   90.00
_cell.angle_gamma   90.00
#
_symmetry.space_group_name_H-M   'P 1'
#
loop_
_entity.id
_entity.type
_entity.pdbx_description
1 polymer ?
#
loop_
_entity_poly.entity_id
_entity_poly.type
_entity_poly.pdbx_seq_one_letter_code
_entity_poly.pdbx_strand_id
1 'polypeptide(L)'
;TALYHQSTFNDLFVKGLSVTAGLRLEYEKMSMNYFSDSNIDFDFFLKMAMPPLNIPFRNLNAAPLLEGKEKNDYVQLLPKLAFKYDFSPANNMYVSITRGYRSGGYNVQMFSELIQSDMQQKMIEAILDKAPESMAGMIEGMIKQHMPNYGKELNVQETTVYKPEYSWNYEVGSHLSLFNGKLKTD
;
A
#
# COMPACT_ATOMS: atom_id res chain seq x y z
N THR A 1 10.04 16.01 -3.82
CA THR A 1 11.12 16.81 -4.49
C THR A 1 11.74 15.96 -5.57
N ALA A 2 11.96 16.55 -6.76
CA ALA A 2 12.56 15.84 -7.88
C ALA A 2 13.69 16.66 -8.53
N LEU A 3 14.73 15.97 -8.96
CA LEU A 3 15.78 16.49 -9.82
C LEU A 3 15.81 15.65 -11.09
N TYR A 4 15.88 16.28 -12.25
CA TYR A 4 16.00 15.53 -13.50
C TYR A 4 16.99 16.20 -14.44
N HIS A 5 17.59 15.37 -15.27
CA HIS A 5 18.43 15.80 -16.39
C HIS A 5 18.11 14.96 -17.62
N GLN A 6 18.07 15.60 -18.80
CA GLN A 6 17.88 14.93 -20.08
C GLN A 6 18.79 15.58 -21.12
N SER A 7 19.46 14.75 -21.90
CA SER A 7 20.29 15.18 -23.04
C SER A 7 19.83 14.46 -24.29
N THR A 8 19.84 15.19 -25.40
CA THR A 8 19.57 14.63 -26.72
C THR A 8 20.78 14.86 -27.60
N PHE A 9 21.27 13.79 -28.20
CA PHE A 9 22.38 13.78 -29.16
C PHE A 9 21.78 13.55 -30.53
N ASN A 10 21.94 14.52 -31.40
CA ASN A 10 21.47 14.44 -32.79
C ASN A 10 22.59 13.94 -33.70
N ASP A 11 22.22 13.23 -34.76
CA ASP A 11 23.14 12.66 -35.75
C ASP A 11 24.22 11.76 -35.13
N LEU A 12 23.90 11.08 -34.02
CA LEU A 12 24.80 10.19 -33.33
C LEU A 12 24.91 8.89 -34.13
N PHE A 13 26.16 8.56 -34.56
CA PHE A 13 26.53 7.42 -35.42
C PHE A 13 26.02 7.50 -36.87
N VAL A 14 24.77 7.91 -37.10
CA VAL A 14 24.14 8.01 -38.41
C VAL A 14 23.35 9.30 -38.50
N LYS A 15 23.44 9.99 -39.68
CA LYS A 15 22.64 11.18 -39.94
C LYS A 15 21.15 10.87 -39.86
N GLY A 16 20.40 11.70 -39.09
CA GLY A 16 19.00 11.51 -38.85
C GLY A 16 18.69 10.70 -37.58
N LEU A 17 19.71 10.11 -36.92
CA LEU A 17 19.50 9.38 -35.66
C LEU A 17 19.70 10.30 -34.47
N SER A 18 18.67 10.47 -33.67
CA SER A 18 18.72 11.17 -32.39
C SER A 18 18.58 10.19 -31.24
N VAL A 19 19.45 10.33 -30.24
CA VAL A 19 19.42 9.52 -29.03
C VAL A 19 19.17 10.45 -27.84
N THR A 20 18.12 10.17 -27.08
CA THR A 20 17.78 10.90 -25.86
C THR A 20 18.03 10.00 -24.67
N ALA A 21 18.86 10.46 -23.72
CA ALA A 21 19.08 9.83 -22.43
C ALA A 21 18.63 10.79 -21.33
N GLY A 22 17.84 10.29 -20.39
CA GLY A 22 17.32 11.06 -19.28
C GLY A 22 17.38 10.28 -17.99
N LEU A 23 17.50 11.02 -16.89
CA LEU A 23 17.47 10.47 -15.55
C LEU A 23 16.71 11.44 -14.64
N ARG A 24 15.74 10.90 -13.90
CA ARG A 24 15.02 11.62 -12.85
C ARG A 24 15.26 10.91 -11.52
N LEU A 25 15.73 11.68 -10.56
CA LEU A 25 15.81 11.28 -9.16
C LEU A 25 14.68 11.96 -8.42
N GLU A 26 13.87 11.19 -7.73
CA GLU A 26 12.74 11.69 -6.94
C GLU A 26 12.85 11.23 -5.50
N TYR A 27 12.69 12.18 -4.58
CA TYR A 27 12.57 11.91 -3.14
C TYR A 27 11.14 12.22 -2.71
N GLU A 28 10.51 11.22 -2.15
CA GLU A 28 9.15 11.28 -1.64
C GLU A 28 9.15 11.00 -0.13
N LYS A 29 8.47 11.85 0.62
CA LYS A 29 8.26 11.67 2.05
C LYS A 29 6.77 11.67 2.34
N MET A 30 6.34 10.65 3.04
CA MET A 30 4.95 10.48 3.45
C MET A 30 4.84 10.42 4.96
N SER A 31 3.77 10.97 5.50
CA SER A 31 3.43 10.81 6.91
C SER A 31 1.94 10.66 7.08
N MET A 32 1.55 9.80 8.02
CA MET A 32 0.17 9.59 8.40
C MET A 32 0.07 9.73 9.92
N ASN A 33 -0.86 10.55 10.38
CA ASN A 33 -1.27 10.57 11.78
C ASN A 33 -2.61 9.86 11.87
N TYR A 34 -2.78 9.01 12.85
CA TYR A 34 -4.03 8.30 13.07
C TYR A 34 -4.44 8.38 14.52
N PHE A 35 -5.74 8.46 14.74
CA PHE A 35 -6.38 8.45 16.03
C PHE A 35 -7.75 7.78 15.91
N SER A 36 -7.99 6.78 16.73
CA SER A 36 -9.29 6.15 16.88
C SER A 36 -9.45 5.74 18.33
N ASP A 37 -10.49 6.21 18.96
CA ASP A 37 -10.95 5.71 20.24
C ASP A 37 -12.36 5.13 20.09
N SER A 38 -12.64 4.14 20.88
CA SER A 38 -13.94 3.50 20.92
C SER A 38 -14.21 3.06 22.34
N ASN A 39 -15.46 3.03 22.72
CA ASN A 39 -15.88 2.58 24.02
C ASN A 39 -17.19 1.78 23.88
N ILE A 40 -17.19 0.54 24.34
CA ILE A 40 -18.37 -0.33 24.25
C ILE A 40 -18.61 -1.02 25.59
N ASP A 41 -19.83 -0.90 26.09
CA ASP A 41 -20.32 -1.71 27.20
C ASP A 41 -21.04 -2.93 26.67
N PHE A 42 -20.73 -4.10 27.21
CA PHE A 42 -21.30 -5.35 26.73
C PHE A 42 -21.47 -6.37 27.84
N ASP A 43 -22.31 -7.36 27.58
CA ASP A 43 -22.45 -8.57 28.38
C ASP A 43 -21.97 -9.78 27.57
N PHE A 44 -21.26 -10.68 28.23
CA PHE A 44 -20.83 -11.94 27.65
C PHE A 44 -21.44 -13.14 28.40
N PHE A 45 -21.91 -14.16 27.67
CA PHE A 45 -22.49 -15.35 28.24
C PHE A 45 -21.72 -16.59 27.76
N LEU A 46 -20.99 -17.21 28.68
CA LEU A 46 -20.33 -18.48 28.39
C LEU A 46 -21.35 -19.62 28.54
N LYS A 47 -21.69 -20.26 27.43
CA LYS A 47 -22.62 -21.38 27.38
C LYS A 47 -21.89 -22.66 26.94
N MET A 48 -22.01 -23.70 27.73
CA MET A 48 -21.51 -25.05 27.41
C MET A 48 -22.64 -26.07 27.48
N ALA A 49 -22.62 -27.02 26.56
CA ALA A 49 -23.64 -28.06 26.48
C ALA A 49 -23.36 -29.25 27.45
N MET A 50 -22.06 -29.57 27.63
CA MET A 50 -21.65 -30.68 28.49
C MET A 50 -20.36 -30.34 29.27
N PRO A 51 -20.36 -30.25 30.61
CA PRO A 51 -21.57 -30.14 31.42
C PRO A 51 -22.36 -28.88 31.13
N PRO A 52 -23.67 -28.83 31.30
CA PRO A 52 -24.45 -27.64 31.03
C PRO A 52 -24.02 -26.51 31.95
N LEU A 53 -23.48 -25.46 31.36
CA LEU A 53 -22.95 -24.29 32.06
C LEU A 53 -23.46 -23.03 31.37
N ASN A 54 -23.92 -22.06 32.16
CA ASN A 54 -24.28 -20.73 31.67
C ASN A 54 -23.77 -19.70 32.67
N ILE A 55 -22.63 -19.11 32.34
CA ILE A 55 -22.01 -18.10 33.20
C ILE A 55 -22.17 -16.74 32.52
N PRO A 56 -22.89 -15.79 33.15
CA PRO A 56 -23.01 -14.45 32.68
C PRO A 56 -21.85 -13.58 33.20
N PHE A 57 -21.15 -12.92 32.30
CA PHE A 57 -20.23 -11.84 32.59
C PHE A 57 -20.91 -10.54 32.18
N ARG A 58 -21.30 -9.72 33.17
CA ARG A 58 -22.09 -8.52 32.94
C ARG A 58 -21.29 -7.26 33.21
N ASN A 59 -21.75 -6.15 32.63
CA ASN A 59 -21.14 -4.84 32.79
C ASN A 59 -19.63 -4.88 32.45
N LEU A 60 -19.29 -5.48 31.32
CA LEU A 60 -17.97 -5.45 30.75
C LEU A 60 -17.81 -4.19 29.93
N ASN A 61 -16.60 -3.66 29.89
CA ASN A 61 -16.26 -2.51 29.08
C ASN A 61 -15.01 -2.81 28.27
N ALA A 62 -15.01 -2.43 26.98
CA ALA A 62 -13.85 -2.46 26.12
C ALA A 62 -13.65 -1.09 25.51
N ALA A 63 -12.46 -0.52 25.71
CA ALA A 63 -12.10 0.82 25.25
C ALA A 63 -10.76 0.77 24.51
N PRO A 64 -10.74 0.29 23.25
CA PRO A 64 -9.54 0.32 22.44
C PRO A 64 -9.15 1.75 22.06
N LEU A 65 -7.86 2.03 22.11
CA LEU A 65 -7.27 3.29 21.69
C LEU A 65 -6.15 3.00 20.68
N LEU A 66 -6.34 3.44 19.46
CA LEU A 66 -5.35 3.32 18.41
C LEU A 66 -4.90 4.71 17.97
N GLU A 67 -3.71 5.12 18.39
CA GLU A 67 -3.14 6.43 18.03
C GLU A 67 -1.67 6.30 17.65
N GLY A 68 -1.23 7.16 16.76
CA GLY A 68 0.17 7.20 16.40
C GLY A 68 0.49 8.01 15.16
N LYS A 69 1.72 7.87 14.74
CA LYS A 69 2.26 8.56 13.58
C LYS A 69 3.23 7.67 12.83
N GLU A 70 2.91 7.40 11.56
CA GLU A 70 3.78 6.70 10.65
C GLU A 70 4.48 7.66 9.69
N LYS A 71 5.72 7.33 9.34
CA LYS A 71 6.52 8.09 8.37
C LYS A 71 7.26 7.11 7.49
N ASN A 72 7.19 7.34 6.18
CA ASN A 72 7.96 6.60 5.19
C ASN A 72 8.57 7.56 4.20
N ASP A 73 9.76 7.24 3.73
CA ASP A 73 10.44 7.98 2.68
C ASP A 73 11.03 7.01 1.65
N TYR A 74 11.02 7.44 0.41
CA TYR A 74 11.47 6.67 -0.74
C TYR A 74 12.29 7.52 -1.68
N VAL A 75 13.32 6.91 -2.25
CA VAL A 75 14.12 7.49 -3.34
C VAL A 75 13.83 6.70 -4.61
N GLN A 76 13.42 7.40 -5.65
CA GLN A 76 13.05 6.82 -6.94
C GLN A 76 14.05 7.22 -8.01
N LEU A 77 14.59 6.23 -8.73
CA LEU A 77 15.45 6.47 -9.89
C LEU A 77 14.71 6.04 -11.14
N LEU A 78 14.45 7.00 -12.04
CA LEU A 78 13.60 6.86 -13.20
C LEU A 78 14.39 7.19 -14.47
N PRO A 79 15.07 6.20 -15.07
CA PRO A 79 15.79 6.37 -16.32
C PRO A 79 14.85 6.43 -17.52
N LYS A 80 15.29 7.14 -18.55
CA LYS A 80 14.68 7.21 -19.87
C LYS A 80 15.74 7.03 -20.95
N LEU A 81 15.46 6.21 -21.93
CA LEU A 81 16.25 6.08 -23.15
C LEU A 81 15.30 6.08 -24.35
N ALA A 82 15.59 6.93 -25.34
CA ALA A 82 14.80 6.97 -26.56
C ALA A 82 15.70 7.13 -27.78
N PHE A 83 15.33 6.48 -28.86
CA PHE A 83 15.94 6.55 -30.18
C PHE A 83 14.88 7.05 -31.15
N LYS A 84 15.21 8.07 -31.92
CA LYS A 84 14.38 8.60 -32.99
C LYS A 84 15.19 8.64 -34.25
N TYR A 85 14.63 8.14 -35.34
CA TYR A 85 15.26 8.18 -36.65
C TYR A 85 14.39 8.96 -37.64
N ASP A 86 14.92 10.09 -38.10
CA ASP A 86 14.30 10.95 -39.12
C ASP A 86 14.79 10.51 -40.49
N PHE A 87 13.97 9.78 -41.26
CA PHE A 87 14.31 9.37 -42.61
C PHE A 87 13.86 10.38 -43.68
N SER A 88 13.05 11.38 -43.29
CA SER A 88 12.81 12.59 -44.06
C SER A 88 12.37 13.73 -43.11
N PRO A 89 12.33 15.00 -43.60
CA PRO A 89 11.86 16.13 -42.75
C PRO A 89 10.44 15.96 -42.16
N ALA A 90 9.62 15.10 -42.78
CA ALA A 90 8.24 14.90 -42.39
C ALA A 90 7.95 13.49 -41.84
N ASN A 91 8.96 12.61 -41.81
CA ASN A 91 8.77 11.20 -41.49
C ASN A 91 9.83 10.72 -40.51
N ASN A 92 9.42 10.15 -39.42
CA ASN A 92 10.30 9.56 -38.44
C ASN A 92 9.68 8.32 -37.80
N MET A 93 10.51 7.56 -37.16
CA MET A 93 10.13 6.49 -36.24
C MET A 93 10.89 6.63 -34.94
N TYR A 94 10.30 6.15 -33.85
CA TYR A 94 10.95 6.19 -32.55
C TYR A 94 10.68 4.94 -31.73
N VAL A 95 11.60 4.69 -30.83
CA VAL A 95 11.49 3.70 -29.78
C VAL A 95 11.88 4.35 -28.48
N SER A 96 11.11 4.11 -27.42
CA SER A 96 11.49 4.60 -26.11
C SER A 96 11.33 3.54 -25.02
N ILE A 97 12.20 3.61 -24.05
CA ILE A 97 12.16 2.80 -22.83
C ILE A 97 12.21 3.76 -21.66
N THR A 98 11.20 3.71 -20.80
CA THR A 98 11.13 4.57 -19.61
C THR A 98 10.73 3.75 -18.41
N ARG A 99 11.34 4.06 -17.27
CA ARG A 99 10.87 3.56 -15.99
C ARG A 99 9.91 4.56 -15.37
N GLY A 100 8.69 4.12 -15.10
CA GLY A 100 7.70 4.84 -14.33
C GLY A 100 7.56 4.24 -12.93
N TYR A 101 6.86 4.95 -12.04
CA TYR A 101 6.51 4.42 -10.74
C TYR A 101 5.14 4.93 -10.30
N ARG A 102 4.53 4.21 -9.39
CA ARG A 102 3.37 4.64 -8.61
C ARG A 102 3.84 4.80 -7.18
N SER A 103 3.54 5.95 -6.58
CA SER A 103 3.86 6.24 -5.18
C SER A 103 3.33 5.16 -4.25
N GLY A 104 4.10 4.83 -3.23
CA GLY A 104 3.61 4.11 -2.08
C GLY A 104 2.60 4.93 -1.29
N GLY A 105 2.13 4.40 -0.19
CA GLY A 105 1.13 5.10 0.62
C GLY A 105 0.65 4.32 1.81
N TYR A 106 -0.48 4.74 2.33
CA TYR A 106 -1.17 4.11 3.45
C TYR A 106 -2.57 3.66 3.01
N ASN A 107 -2.88 2.39 3.24
CA ASN A 107 -4.22 1.85 3.00
C ASN A 107 -5.10 2.10 4.22
N VAL A 108 -5.90 3.17 4.18
CA VAL A 108 -6.81 3.54 5.28
C VAL A 108 -7.90 2.51 5.54
N GLN A 109 -8.25 1.67 4.56
CA GLN A 109 -9.27 0.63 4.77
C GLN A 109 -8.80 -0.45 5.75
N MET A 110 -7.49 -0.71 5.79
CA MET A 110 -6.91 -1.67 6.73
C MET A 110 -7.00 -1.21 8.19
N PHE A 111 -7.24 0.10 8.46
CA PHE A 111 -7.48 0.58 9.81
C PHE A 111 -8.75 0.02 10.43
N SER A 112 -9.78 -0.25 9.65
CA SER A 112 -11.00 -0.88 10.17
C SER A 112 -10.74 -2.29 10.71
N GLU A 113 -9.85 -3.05 10.07
CA GLU A 113 -9.42 -4.36 10.55
C GLU A 113 -8.60 -4.27 11.83
N LEU A 114 -7.69 -3.28 11.91
CA LEU A 114 -6.90 -3.02 13.10
C LEU A 114 -7.78 -2.63 14.30
N ILE A 115 -8.72 -1.70 14.10
CA ILE A 115 -9.67 -1.27 15.13
C ILE A 115 -10.54 -2.44 15.59
N GLN A 116 -11.04 -3.23 14.65
CA GLN A 116 -11.86 -4.41 14.98
C GLN A 116 -11.04 -5.45 15.76
N SER A 117 -9.80 -5.68 15.37
CA SER A 117 -8.91 -6.62 16.06
C SER A 117 -8.56 -6.14 17.48
N ASP A 118 -8.25 -4.85 17.66
CA ASP A 118 -7.99 -4.27 18.97
C ASP A 118 -9.22 -4.30 19.86
N MET A 119 -10.40 -3.98 19.31
CA MET A 119 -11.68 -4.11 20.02
C MET A 119 -11.89 -5.54 20.52
N GLN A 120 -11.67 -6.54 19.67
CA GLN A 120 -11.81 -7.95 20.06
C GLN A 120 -10.83 -8.32 21.18
N GLN A 121 -9.58 -7.88 21.12
CA GLN A 121 -8.60 -8.12 22.17
C GLN A 121 -9.05 -7.50 23.51
N LYS A 122 -9.48 -6.24 23.50
CA LYS A 122 -9.96 -5.54 24.69
C LYS A 122 -11.23 -6.17 25.29
N MET A 123 -12.13 -6.64 24.45
CA MET A 123 -13.30 -7.40 24.92
C MET A 123 -12.90 -8.70 25.61
N ILE A 124 -11.93 -9.43 25.06
CA ILE A 124 -11.44 -10.68 25.65
C ILE A 124 -10.71 -10.39 26.97
N GLU A 125 -9.84 -9.38 27.02
CA GLU A 125 -9.18 -8.94 28.25
C GLU A 125 -10.22 -8.67 29.35
N ALA A 126 -11.26 -7.90 29.04
CA ALA A 126 -12.33 -7.59 29.98
C ALA A 126 -13.11 -8.83 30.48
N ILE A 127 -13.26 -9.87 29.63
CA ILE A 127 -13.86 -11.13 30.03
C ILE A 127 -12.93 -11.91 30.98
N LEU A 128 -11.63 -12.00 30.61
CA LEU A 128 -10.65 -12.75 31.40
C LEU A 128 -10.38 -12.11 32.75
N ASP A 129 -10.37 -10.78 32.84
CA ASP A 129 -10.20 -10.05 34.10
C ASP A 129 -11.33 -10.32 35.11
N LYS A 130 -12.56 -10.58 34.63
CA LYS A 130 -13.70 -10.94 35.46
C LYS A 130 -13.88 -12.45 35.67
N ALA A 131 -13.13 -13.27 34.93
CA ALA A 131 -13.21 -14.70 35.02
C ALA A 131 -12.55 -15.21 36.33
N PRO A 132 -13.14 -16.19 37.03
CA PRO A 132 -12.45 -16.88 38.11
C PRO A 132 -11.12 -17.48 37.61
N GLU A 133 -10.04 -17.39 38.41
CA GLU A 133 -8.72 -17.93 38.04
C GLU A 133 -8.79 -19.40 37.59
N SER A 134 -9.63 -20.21 38.24
CA SER A 134 -9.84 -21.62 37.88
C SER A 134 -10.42 -21.83 36.50
N MET A 135 -11.06 -20.84 35.90
CA MET A 135 -11.73 -20.91 34.61
C MET A 135 -11.02 -20.07 33.51
N ALA A 136 -10.17 -19.15 33.88
CA ALA A 136 -9.52 -18.24 32.95
C ALA A 136 -8.78 -18.99 31.81
N GLY A 137 -8.01 -20.01 32.15
CA GLY A 137 -7.29 -20.83 31.15
C GLY A 137 -8.20 -21.61 30.19
N MET A 138 -9.36 -22.10 30.69
CA MET A 138 -10.34 -22.76 29.84
C MET A 138 -11.03 -21.79 28.89
N ILE A 139 -11.40 -20.61 29.38
CA ILE A 139 -12.04 -19.56 28.60
C ILE A 139 -11.06 -19.06 27.52
N GLU A 140 -9.81 -18.78 27.90
CA GLU A 140 -8.77 -18.38 26.96
C GLU A 140 -8.52 -19.43 25.86
N GLY A 141 -8.48 -20.71 26.21
CA GLY A 141 -8.33 -21.82 25.26
C GLY A 141 -9.47 -21.87 24.24
N MET A 142 -10.73 -21.71 24.70
CA MET A 142 -11.88 -21.66 23.80
C MET A 142 -11.85 -20.42 22.88
N ILE A 143 -11.46 -19.28 23.41
CA ILE A 143 -11.32 -18.05 22.62
C ILE A 143 -10.26 -18.22 21.53
N LYS A 144 -9.07 -18.73 21.88
CA LYS A 144 -7.99 -19.00 20.90
C LYS A 144 -8.42 -19.94 19.79
N GLN A 145 -9.27 -20.93 20.10
CA GLN A 145 -9.77 -21.87 19.09
C GLN A 145 -10.70 -21.20 18.07
N HIS A 146 -11.50 -20.21 18.50
CA HIS A 146 -12.50 -19.56 17.65
C HIS A 146 -12.07 -18.21 17.09
N MET A 147 -11.01 -17.62 17.65
CA MET A 147 -10.47 -16.33 17.26
C MET A 147 -8.96 -16.42 16.96
N PRO A 148 -8.58 -16.86 15.76
CA PRO A 148 -7.16 -17.15 15.42
C PRO A 148 -6.26 -15.91 15.41
N ASN A 149 -6.82 -14.71 15.44
CA ASN A 149 -6.09 -13.44 15.51
C ASN A 149 -5.91 -12.92 16.94
N TYR A 150 -6.49 -13.58 17.93
CA TYR A 150 -6.31 -13.21 19.32
C TYR A 150 -4.84 -13.34 19.76
N GLY A 151 -4.32 -12.32 20.43
CA GLY A 151 -2.93 -12.25 20.89
C GLY A 151 -1.89 -11.97 19.79
N LYS A 152 -2.31 -11.70 18.56
CA LYS A 152 -1.40 -11.19 17.54
C LYS A 152 -1.14 -9.71 17.79
N GLU A 153 0.14 -9.35 17.75
CA GLU A 153 0.55 -7.95 17.84
C GLU A 153 0.05 -7.17 16.62
N LEU A 154 -0.59 -6.03 16.90
CA LEU A 154 -1.10 -5.14 15.86
C LEU A 154 0.03 -4.24 15.36
N ASN A 155 0.53 -4.50 14.17
CA ASN A 155 1.55 -3.68 13.53
C ASN A 155 0.90 -2.80 12.45
N VAL A 156 0.66 -1.53 12.79
CA VAL A 156 0.05 -0.56 11.88
C VAL A 156 0.88 -0.38 10.62
N GLN A 157 2.21 -0.33 10.76
CA GLN A 157 3.11 -0.12 9.63
C GLN A 157 3.07 -1.30 8.65
N GLU A 158 3.11 -2.54 9.14
CA GLU A 158 3.06 -3.72 8.26
C GLU A 158 1.69 -3.90 7.59
N THR A 159 0.62 -3.51 8.30
CA THR A 159 -0.74 -3.71 7.82
C THR A 159 -1.17 -2.63 6.83
N THR A 160 -0.78 -1.38 7.06
CA THR A 160 -1.32 -0.25 6.28
C THR A 160 -0.40 0.26 5.19
N VAL A 161 0.93 0.08 5.32
CA VAL A 161 1.89 0.64 4.37
C VAL A 161 2.00 -0.22 3.12
N TYR A 162 1.86 0.40 1.95
CA TYR A 162 2.24 -0.23 0.69
C TYR A 162 3.41 0.52 0.04
N LYS A 163 4.33 -0.27 -0.51
CA LYS A 163 5.56 0.24 -1.13
C LYS A 163 5.29 0.79 -2.52
N PRO A 164 6.17 1.68 -3.03
CA PRO A 164 6.11 2.11 -4.42
C PRO A 164 6.20 0.92 -5.39
N GLU A 165 5.41 0.98 -6.44
CA GLU A 165 5.41 0.02 -7.53
C GLU A 165 6.13 0.62 -8.74
N TYR A 166 6.84 -0.19 -9.49
CA TYR A 166 7.58 0.25 -10.67
C TYR A 166 7.09 -0.44 -11.93
N SER A 167 7.08 0.32 -13.02
CA SER A 167 6.76 -0.19 -14.36
C SER A 167 7.83 0.20 -15.36
N TRP A 168 8.09 -0.67 -16.32
CA TRP A 168 8.85 -0.35 -17.50
C TRP A 168 7.88 -0.16 -18.68
N ASN A 169 7.96 1.02 -19.30
CA ASN A 169 7.17 1.35 -20.46
C ASN A 169 8.07 1.24 -21.70
N TYR A 170 7.62 0.47 -22.67
CA TYR A 170 8.24 0.31 -23.97
C TYR A 170 7.28 0.87 -25.00
N GLU A 171 7.74 1.83 -25.76
CA GLU A 171 6.94 2.51 -26.76
C GLU A 171 7.65 2.47 -28.10
N VAL A 172 6.91 2.13 -29.16
CA VAL A 172 7.35 2.17 -30.55
C VAL A 172 6.30 2.97 -31.31
N GLY A 173 6.74 3.95 -32.06
CA GLY A 173 5.83 4.76 -32.85
C GLY A 173 6.50 5.30 -34.12
N SER A 174 5.67 5.80 -34.99
CA SER A 174 6.11 6.45 -36.22
C SER A 174 5.24 7.66 -36.52
N HIS A 175 5.83 8.68 -37.06
CA HIS A 175 5.15 9.84 -37.60
C HIS A 175 5.37 9.85 -39.11
N LEU A 176 4.29 9.65 -39.87
CA LEU A 176 4.37 9.50 -41.32
C LEU A 176 3.46 10.54 -42.00
N SER A 177 4.04 11.21 -43.02
CA SER A 177 3.32 12.09 -43.92
C SER A 177 3.35 11.47 -45.33
N LEU A 178 2.21 10.99 -45.77
CA LEU A 178 2.03 10.24 -47.01
C LEU A 178 1.23 11.04 -48.05
N PHE A 179 1.36 10.67 -49.32
CA PHE A 179 0.61 11.30 -50.41
C PHE A 179 0.76 12.82 -50.49
N ASN A 180 2.00 13.33 -50.41
CA ASN A 180 2.32 14.76 -50.39
C ASN A 180 1.59 15.51 -49.23
N GLY A 181 1.55 14.90 -48.04
CA GLY A 181 0.93 15.52 -46.85
C GLY A 181 -0.57 15.40 -46.74
N LYS A 182 -1.23 14.68 -47.67
CA LYS A 182 -2.68 14.47 -47.60
C LYS A 182 -3.12 13.49 -46.51
N LEU A 183 -2.23 12.57 -46.13
CA LEU A 183 -2.44 11.63 -45.01
C LEU A 183 -1.30 11.75 -44.05
N LYS A 184 -1.63 12.01 -42.77
CA LYS A 184 -0.69 12.00 -41.65
C LYS A 184 -1.11 10.92 -40.68
N THR A 185 -0.14 10.14 -40.22
CA THR A 185 -0.36 9.09 -39.22
C THR A 185 0.67 9.26 -38.11
N ASP A 186 0.25 9.01 -36.90
CA ASP A 186 1.04 9.00 -35.68
C ASP A 186 0.92 7.62 -35.00
#